data_65331914078d2a00a4442623554472a4
#
_entry.id   65331914078d2a00a4442623554472a4
#
_cell.length_a   1.000
_cell.length_b   1.000
_cell.length_c   1.000
_cell.angle_alpha   90.00
_cell.angle_beta   90.00
_cell.angle_gamma   90.00
#
_symmetry.space_group_name_H-M   'P 1'
#
loop_
_entity.id
_entity.type
_entity.pdbx_description
1 polymer ?
#
loop_
_entity_poly.entity_id
_entity_poly.type
_entity_poly.pdbx_seq_one_letter_code
_entity_poly.pdbx_strand_id
1 'polypeptide(L)'
;MLDNIRMAFASLWAGKMRALLTMLGIIIGIGSVIAIVTVGDSLSGSLADSLQSFGVGNITVSLQQKTESDSGGGVRMFSMAQPSEEDLISDAMLEEYQTAYADSIYAISLESGLGSGTVGSGEDTASVQVTGVNAQYADANELELLCGRFIKDSDGERQLAVVSDLACETLFGRADSSVLGQSFQVTVGQKLLTFYVAGVYEYDDSGYFSMTGEDPVTEMYIPLAAAQKLGETDEGYQSFTVVAASGADTAAFLDETEAFFSSFYTRNESWTVTATSMESLIEEMTSMLNTVKLAISAIAAISLLVGGIGVMNIMLVSI
;
A
#
# COMPACT_ATOMS: atom_id res chain seq x y z
N MET A 1 59.11 -14.32 22.25
CA MET A 1 57.76 -13.97 21.73
C MET A 1 57.43 -14.72 20.43
N LEU A 2 58.34 -14.76 19.43
CA LEU A 2 58.11 -15.49 18.19
C LEU A 2 57.88 -16.99 18.40
N ASP A 3 58.58 -17.64 19.32
CA ASP A 3 58.43 -19.06 19.62
C ASP A 3 57.06 -19.38 20.25
N ASN A 4 56.53 -18.50 21.07
CA ASN A 4 55.16 -18.67 21.62
C ASN A 4 54.09 -18.60 20.55
N ILE A 5 54.27 -17.71 19.56
CA ILE A 5 53.37 -17.59 18.40
C ILE A 5 53.46 -18.84 17.54
N ARG A 6 54.67 -19.38 17.34
CA ARG A 6 54.90 -20.58 16.54
C ARG A 6 54.32 -21.84 17.21
N MET A 7 54.44 -21.95 18.54
CA MET A 7 53.82 -23.04 19.30
C MET A 7 52.28 -22.94 19.30
N ALA A 8 51.71 -21.74 19.40
CA ALA A 8 50.28 -21.54 19.30
C ALA A 8 49.74 -21.95 17.92
N PHE A 9 50.46 -21.58 16.85
CA PHE A 9 50.12 -22.03 15.48
C PHE A 9 50.21 -23.54 15.30
N ALA A 10 51.23 -24.18 15.84
CA ALA A 10 51.40 -25.64 15.76
C ALA A 10 50.29 -26.38 16.55
N SER A 11 49.90 -25.87 17.69
CA SER A 11 48.76 -26.38 18.49
C SER A 11 47.41 -26.24 17.78
N LEU A 12 47.18 -25.12 17.12
CA LEU A 12 45.99 -24.92 16.27
C LEU A 12 45.94 -25.89 15.08
N TRP A 13 47.12 -26.22 14.49
CA TRP A 13 47.20 -27.14 13.38
C TRP A 13 46.98 -28.61 13.78
N ALA A 14 47.35 -29.00 14.99
CA ALA A 14 47.07 -30.32 15.54
C ALA A 14 45.58 -30.59 15.75
N GLY A 15 44.79 -29.53 16.03
CA GLY A 15 43.33 -29.56 16.20
C GLY A 15 42.54 -28.90 15.07
N LYS A 16 43.08 -28.85 13.84
CA LYS A 16 42.58 -28.06 12.72
C LYS A 16 41.05 -28.18 12.43
N MET A 17 40.49 -29.39 12.51
CA MET A 17 39.06 -29.60 12.28
C MET A 17 38.17 -28.97 13.37
N ARG A 18 38.62 -29.03 14.64
CA ARG A 18 37.89 -28.47 15.76
C ARG A 18 37.98 -26.94 15.74
N ALA A 19 39.18 -26.38 15.51
CA ALA A 19 39.38 -24.93 15.39
C ALA A 19 38.59 -24.35 14.20
N LEU A 20 38.54 -25.04 13.06
CA LEU A 20 37.78 -24.63 11.87
C LEU A 20 36.27 -24.64 12.15
N LEU A 21 35.74 -25.69 12.78
CA LEU A 21 34.29 -25.77 13.10
C LEU A 21 33.86 -24.71 14.07
N THR A 22 34.69 -24.39 15.11
CA THR A 22 34.33 -23.33 16.07
C THR A 22 34.42 -21.93 15.47
N MET A 23 35.48 -21.64 14.66
CA MET A 23 35.58 -20.39 13.90
C MET A 23 34.43 -20.22 12.92
N LEU A 24 34.07 -21.28 12.19
CA LEU A 24 32.96 -21.28 11.25
C LEU A 24 31.64 -20.93 11.94
N GLY A 25 31.38 -21.52 13.12
CA GLY A 25 30.18 -21.20 13.91
C GLY A 25 30.10 -19.73 14.31
N ILE A 26 31.22 -19.12 14.73
CA ILE A 26 31.30 -17.70 15.08
C ILE A 26 31.11 -16.80 13.84
N ILE A 27 31.80 -17.13 12.74
CA ILE A 27 31.72 -16.36 11.49
C ILE A 27 30.30 -16.38 10.93
N ILE A 28 29.65 -17.55 10.89
CA ILE A 28 28.27 -17.67 10.43
C ILE A 28 27.32 -16.90 11.39
N GLY A 29 27.52 -17.03 12.70
CA GLY A 29 26.70 -16.33 13.70
C GLY A 29 26.77 -14.81 13.54
N ILE A 30 27.96 -14.23 13.49
CA ILE A 30 28.13 -12.78 13.32
C ILE A 30 27.70 -12.33 11.92
N GLY A 31 28.09 -13.06 10.87
CA GLY A 31 27.75 -12.73 9.49
C GLY A 31 26.26 -12.72 9.24
N SER A 32 25.51 -13.68 9.81
CA SER A 32 24.06 -13.73 9.66
C SER A 32 23.37 -12.55 10.37
N VAL A 33 23.84 -12.15 11.56
CA VAL A 33 23.28 -10.96 12.27
C VAL A 33 23.49 -9.70 11.46
N ILE A 34 24.72 -9.47 10.98
CA ILE A 34 25.03 -8.28 10.19
C ILE A 34 24.18 -8.24 8.93
N ALA A 35 24.13 -9.36 8.19
CA ALA A 35 23.35 -9.44 6.95
C ALA A 35 21.87 -9.12 7.18
N ILE A 36 21.24 -9.69 8.20
CA ILE A 36 19.82 -9.54 8.46
C ILE A 36 19.47 -8.14 8.98
N VAL A 37 20.30 -7.59 9.88
CA VAL A 37 20.09 -6.21 10.35
C VAL A 37 20.21 -5.24 9.18
N THR A 38 21.25 -5.39 8.34
CA THR A 38 21.45 -4.51 7.18
C THR A 38 20.31 -4.62 6.16
N VAL A 39 19.89 -5.84 5.82
CA VAL A 39 18.76 -6.06 4.89
C VAL A 39 17.48 -5.50 5.49
N GLY A 40 17.21 -5.75 6.76
CA GLY A 40 16.01 -5.24 7.42
C GLY A 40 15.97 -3.71 7.52
N ASP A 41 17.11 -3.05 7.76
CA ASP A 41 17.17 -1.58 7.79
C ASP A 41 17.00 -1.00 6.38
N SER A 42 17.63 -1.60 5.36
CA SER A 42 17.47 -1.20 3.96
C SER A 42 16.02 -1.37 3.49
N LEU A 43 15.37 -2.49 3.85
CA LEU A 43 13.98 -2.74 3.48
C LEU A 43 13.03 -1.74 4.15
N SER A 44 13.24 -1.45 5.45
CA SER A 44 12.44 -0.45 6.17
C SER A 44 12.59 0.95 5.56
N GLY A 45 13.82 1.33 5.18
CA GLY A 45 14.07 2.61 4.51
C GLY A 45 13.41 2.69 3.14
N SER A 46 13.59 1.66 2.29
CA SER A 46 12.97 1.64 0.97
C SER A 46 11.44 1.65 1.01
N LEU A 47 10.84 0.97 1.99
CA LEU A 47 9.40 1.00 2.20
C LEU A 47 8.94 2.40 2.63
N ALA A 48 9.63 3.03 3.59
CA ALA A 48 9.29 4.38 4.04
C ALA A 48 9.39 5.39 2.88
N ASP A 49 10.46 5.32 2.07
CA ASP A 49 10.64 6.21 0.92
C ASP A 49 9.56 5.97 -0.16
N SER A 50 9.24 4.71 -0.45
CA SER A 50 8.20 4.38 -1.46
C SER A 50 6.80 4.79 -0.99
N LEU A 51 6.50 4.67 0.29
CA LEU A 51 5.19 4.99 0.85
C LEU A 51 5.02 6.49 1.13
N GLN A 52 6.11 7.23 1.29
CA GLN A 52 6.07 8.69 1.49
C GLN A 52 5.52 9.43 0.26
N SER A 53 5.61 8.83 -0.93
CA SER A 53 5.04 9.38 -2.16
C SER A 53 3.50 9.22 -2.26
N PHE A 54 2.88 8.43 -1.39
CA PHE A 54 1.42 8.21 -1.38
C PHE A 54 0.63 9.16 -0.46
N GLY A 55 1.22 10.30 -0.06
CA GLY A 55 0.56 11.31 0.77
C GLY A 55 0.67 11.01 2.28
N VAL A 56 1.60 11.71 2.92
CA VAL A 56 1.73 11.70 4.38
C VAL A 56 0.54 12.46 4.97
N GLY A 57 -0.32 11.77 5.71
CA GLY A 57 -1.51 12.37 6.34
C GLY A 57 -2.83 11.87 5.77
N ASN A 58 -2.81 10.98 4.77
CA ASN A 58 -4.02 10.36 4.27
C ASN A 58 -4.46 9.21 5.19
N ILE A 59 -5.72 9.27 5.63
CA ILE A 59 -6.38 8.24 6.43
C ILE A 59 -7.40 7.55 5.55
N THR A 60 -7.18 6.28 5.26
CA THR A 60 -8.15 5.46 4.52
C THR A 60 -9.07 4.77 5.51
N VAL A 61 -10.36 5.06 5.39
CA VAL A 61 -11.44 4.44 6.14
C VAL A 61 -12.06 3.37 5.27
N SER A 62 -12.11 2.15 5.75
CA SER A 62 -12.62 1.01 4.99
C SER A 62 -13.52 0.11 5.80
N LEU A 63 -14.53 -0.43 5.11
CA LEU A 63 -15.44 -1.42 5.67
C LEU A 63 -14.71 -2.77 5.79
N GLN A 64 -14.72 -3.35 6.97
CA GLN A 64 -14.08 -4.63 7.24
C GLN A 64 -15.08 -5.63 7.80
N GLN A 65 -15.02 -6.88 7.30
CA GLN A 65 -15.82 -7.96 7.85
C GLN A 65 -15.30 -8.36 9.23
N LYS A 66 -16.19 -8.42 10.22
CA LYS A 66 -15.88 -8.95 11.56
C LYS A 66 -15.57 -10.43 11.44
N THR A 67 -14.33 -10.81 11.72
CA THR A 67 -13.94 -12.21 11.87
C THR A 67 -14.28 -12.64 13.30
N GLU A 68 -15.27 -13.51 13.47
CA GLU A 68 -15.43 -14.21 14.74
C GLU A 68 -14.15 -15.01 15.03
N SER A 69 -13.47 -14.65 16.09
CA SER A 69 -12.36 -15.40 16.66
C SER A 69 -12.91 -16.67 17.30
N ASP A 70 -13.32 -17.65 16.49
CA ASP A 70 -13.64 -18.99 17.01
C ASP A 70 -12.34 -19.81 17.09
N SER A 71 -12.07 -20.30 18.30
CA SER A 71 -10.88 -21.06 18.73
C SER A 71 -10.78 -22.44 18.05
N GLY A 72 -10.73 -22.48 16.76
CA GLY A 72 -10.55 -23.73 16.00
C GLY A 72 -9.66 -23.49 14.81
N GLY A 73 -8.41 -23.94 14.87
CA GLY A 73 -7.36 -23.77 13.87
C GLY A 73 -7.65 -24.37 12.49
N GLY A 74 -8.70 -23.90 11.85
CA GLY A 74 -9.00 -24.17 10.45
C GLY A 74 -8.79 -22.89 9.65
N VAL A 75 -7.96 -22.97 8.59
CA VAL A 75 -7.88 -21.94 7.55
C VAL A 75 -9.27 -21.84 6.94
N ARG A 76 -10.11 -20.90 7.42
CA ARG A 76 -11.34 -20.55 6.74
C ARG A 76 -10.96 -19.80 5.49
N MET A 77 -11.31 -20.39 4.35
CA MET A 77 -11.35 -19.73 3.06
C MET A 77 -12.09 -18.40 3.24
N PHE A 78 -11.48 -17.29 2.88
CA PHE A 78 -12.09 -15.95 2.93
C PHE A 78 -13.48 -16.03 2.30
N SER A 79 -14.52 -15.90 3.12
CA SER A 79 -15.87 -15.71 2.63
C SER A 79 -15.87 -14.29 2.06
N MET A 80 -15.87 -14.16 0.74
CA MET A 80 -16.07 -12.87 0.06
C MET A 80 -17.57 -12.53 0.14
N ALA A 81 -18.08 -12.30 1.35
CA ALA A 81 -19.39 -11.72 1.51
C ALA A 81 -19.30 -10.28 1.01
N GLN A 82 -20.14 -9.92 0.04
CA GLN A 82 -20.28 -8.52 -0.34
C GLN A 82 -21.16 -7.83 0.70
N PRO A 83 -20.81 -6.59 1.11
CA PRO A 83 -21.65 -5.80 1.98
C PRO A 83 -22.98 -5.50 1.28
N SER A 84 -24.06 -5.46 2.04
CA SER A 84 -25.35 -4.97 1.57
C SER A 84 -25.38 -3.43 1.58
N GLU A 85 -26.35 -2.83 0.91
CA GLU A 85 -26.56 -1.36 0.92
C GLU A 85 -26.57 -0.77 2.34
N GLU A 86 -27.20 -1.48 3.29
CA GLU A 86 -27.30 -1.05 4.70
C GLU A 86 -25.95 -1.10 5.44
N ASP A 87 -24.99 -1.85 4.93
CA ASP A 87 -23.66 -1.99 5.51
C ASP A 87 -22.68 -0.90 5.00
N LEU A 88 -22.99 -0.26 3.88
CA LEU A 88 -22.11 0.76 3.27
C LEU A 88 -22.05 2.03 4.10
N ILE A 89 -20.94 2.73 3.97
CA ILE A 89 -20.77 4.07 4.56
C ILE A 89 -21.63 5.04 3.76
N SER A 90 -22.66 5.60 4.39
CA SER A 90 -23.61 6.48 3.71
C SER A 90 -23.15 7.95 3.64
N ASP A 91 -23.70 8.71 2.67
CA ASP A 91 -23.46 10.15 2.57
C ASP A 91 -23.82 10.89 3.87
N ALA A 92 -24.88 10.45 4.58
CA ALA A 92 -25.29 11.06 5.85
C ALA A 92 -24.21 10.90 6.94
N MET A 93 -23.51 9.74 7.01
CA MET A 93 -22.39 9.55 7.93
C MET A 93 -21.20 10.45 7.57
N LEU A 94 -20.94 10.65 6.27
CA LEU A 94 -19.89 11.54 5.80
C LEU A 94 -20.20 13.02 6.11
N GLU A 95 -21.43 13.47 5.92
CA GLU A 95 -21.85 14.84 6.26
C GLU A 95 -21.74 15.10 7.77
N GLU A 96 -22.16 14.15 8.61
CA GLU A 96 -22.02 14.25 10.06
C GLU A 96 -20.53 14.29 10.47
N TYR A 97 -19.71 13.46 9.86
CA TYR A 97 -18.26 13.45 10.09
C TYR A 97 -17.59 14.77 9.68
N GLN A 98 -17.91 15.29 8.48
CA GLN A 98 -17.41 16.59 8.01
C GLN A 98 -17.80 17.73 8.94
N THR A 99 -19.02 17.67 9.49
CA THR A 99 -19.49 18.70 10.42
C THR A 99 -18.78 18.61 11.77
N ALA A 100 -18.53 17.38 12.26
CA ALA A 100 -17.89 17.15 13.54
C ALA A 100 -16.38 17.52 13.54
N TYR A 101 -15.71 17.30 12.42
CA TYR A 101 -14.24 17.43 12.29
C TYR A 101 -13.81 18.46 11.24
N ALA A 102 -14.64 19.48 10.97
CA ALA A 102 -14.40 20.48 9.93
C ALA A 102 -13.02 21.16 9.99
N ASP A 103 -12.50 21.40 11.20
CA ASP A 103 -11.20 22.05 11.41
C ASP A 103 -9.99 21.09 11.20
N SER A 104 -10.23 19.78 11.26
CA SER A 104 -9.20 18.73 11.16
C SER A 104 -9.12 18.10 9.77
N ILE A 105 -10.13 18.31 8.94
CA ILE A 105 -10.26 17.76 7.60
C ILE A 105 -9.84 18.80 6.57
N TYR A 106 -8.84 18.44 5.71
CA TYR A 106 -8.51 19.23 4.53
C TYR A 106 -9.37 18.83 3.33
N ALA A 107 -9.50 17.54 3.06
CA ALA A 107 -10.27 17.00 1.96
C ALA A 107 -10.81 15.60 2.29
N ILE A 108 -11.94 15.23 1.66
CA ILE A 108 -12.43 13.84 1.65
C ILE A 108 -12.46 13.36 0.21
N SER A 109 -11.68 12.34 -0.06
CA SER A 109 -11.62 11.67 -1.36
C SER A 109 -12.56 10.48 -1.37
N LEU A 110 -13.52 10.52 -2.28
CA LEU A 110 -14.49 9.46 -2.50
C LEU A 110 -14.20 8.79 -3.83
N GLU A 111 -14.28 7.47 -3.85
CA GLU A 111 -14.05 6.68 -5.05
C GLU A 111 -15.11 5.58 -5.21
N SER A 112 -15.42 5.27 -6.45
CA SER A 112 -16.28 4.16 -6.85
C SER A 112 -15.72 3.50 -8.09
N GLY A 113 -15.21 2.27 -7.95
CA GLY A 113 -14.63 1.53 -9.06
C GLY A 113 -15.70 1.01 -10.02
N LEU A 114 -15.58 1.36 -11.30
CA LEU A 114 -16.41 0.78 -12.35
C LEU A 114 -15.81 -0.51 -12.94
N GLY A 115 -14.51 -0.71 -12.75
CA GLY A 115 -13.75 -1.88 -13.15
C GLY A 115 -12.74 -1.62 -14.27
N SER A 116 -12.02 -2.67 -14.64
CA SER A 116 -11.01 -2.60 -15.68
C SER A 116 -11.65 -2.51 -17.06
N GLY A 117 -11.11 -1.69 -17.91
CA GLY A 117 -11.56 -1.47 -19.27
C GLY A 117 -10.41 -1.43 -20.28
N THR A 118 -10.76 -1.39 -21.54
CA THR A 118 -9.81 -1.24 -22.64
C THR A 118 -10.22 -0.05 -23.50
N VAL A 119 -9.27 0.82 -23.79
CA VAL A 119 -9.43 1.96 -24.71
C VAL A 119 -8.64 1.69 -25.98
N GLY A 120 -9.04 2.32 -27.09
CA GLY A 120 -8.41 2.12 -28.40
C GLY A 120 -9.15 1.15 -29.30
N SER A 121 -8.55 0.78 -30.45
CA SER A 121 -9.13 -0.14 -31.42
C SER A 121 -8.06 -0.89 -32.20
N GLY A 122 -8.34 -2.16 -32.52
CA GLY A 122 -7.41 -2.99 -33.29
C GLY A 122 -6.21 -3.46 -32.48
N GLU A 123 -5.01 -3.19 -32.99
CA GLU A 123 -3.75 -3.56 -32.34
C GLU A 123 -3.29 -2.48 -31.32
N ASP A 124 -3.77 -1.25 -31.47
CA ASP A 124 -3.44 -0.14 -30.57
C ASP A 124 -4.51 -0.04 -29.47
N THR A 125 -4.28 -0.73 -28.37
CA THR A 125 -5.17 -0.73 -27.20
C THR A 125 -4.37 -0.49 -25.92
N ALA A 126 -4.97 0.27 -24.96
CA ALA A 126 -4.43 0.43 -23.63
C ALA A 126 -5.43 -0.06 -22.59
N SER A 127 -4.92 -0.69 -21.54
CA SER A 127 -5.72 -1.12 -20.39
C SER A 127 -5.90 0.04 -19.44
N VAL A 128 -7.13 0.29 -19.00
CA VAL A 128 -7.45 1.34 -18.03
C VAL A 128 -8.30 0.79 -16.90
N GLN A 129 -8.07 1.29 -15.71
CA GLN A 129 -8.95 1.10 -14.57
C GLN A 129 -9.88 2.31 -14.48
N VAL A 130 -11.19 2.10 -14.58
CA VAL A 130 -12.16 3.19 -14.58
C VAL A 130 -12.67 3.41 -13.14
N THR A 131 -12.40 4.58 -12.60
CA THR A 131 -12.71 4.95 -11.22
C THR A 131 -13.50 6.26 -11.19
N GLY A 132 -14.70 6.22 -10.62
CA GLY A 132 -15.48 7.41 -10.32
C GLY A 132 -14.93 8.12 -9.09
N VAL A 133 -14.73 9.43 -9.19
CA VAL A 133 -14.11 10.22 -8.14
C VAL A 133 -14.83 11.55 -7.92
N ASN A 134 -14.73 12.10 -6.71
CA ASN A 134 -15.20 13.45 -6.41
C ASN A 134 -14.14 14.51 -6.75
N ALA A 135 -14.49 15.79 -6.60
CA ALA A 135 -13.61 16.90 -6.96
C ALA A 135 -12.33 16.97 -6.12
N GLN A 136 -12.38 16.52 -4.87
CA GLN A 136 -11.27 16.59 -3.91
C GLN A 136 -10.25 15.45 -4.08
N TYR A 137 -10.54 14.48 -4.93
CA TYR A 137 -9.65 13.33 -5.19
C TYR A 137 -8.28 13.76 -5.71
N ALA A 138 -8.22 14.74 -6.62
CA ALA A 138 -6.95 15.20 -7.18
C ALA A 138 -6.05 15.86 -6.13
N ASP A 139 -6.64 16.67 -5.24
CA ASP A 139 -5.90 17.32 -4.15
C ASP A 139 -5.42 16.29 -3.12
N ALA A 140 -6.24 15.27 -2.84
CA ALA A 140 -5.90 14.21 -1.89
C ALA A 140 -4.77 13.29 -2.38
N ASN A 141 -4.67 13.09 -3.70
CA ASN A 141 -3.69 12.20 -4.31
C ASN A 141 -2.57 12.96 -5.05
N GLU A 142 -2.46 14.29 -4.84
CA GLU A 142 -1.43 15.16 -5.44
C GLU A 142 -1.29 14.97 -6.96
N LEU A 143 -2.41 14.81 -7.67
CA LEU A 143 -2.46 14.43 -9.07
C LEU A 143 -2.12 15.62 -9.97
N GLU A 144 -1.00 15.55 -10.69
CA GLU A 144 -0.54 16.60 -11.61
C GLU A 144 -1.18 16.49 -12.99
N LEU A 145 -1.87 17.55 -13.42
CA LEU A 145 -2.48 17.63 -14.74
C LEU A 145 -1.53 18.26 -15.75
N LEU A 146 -1.32 17.57 -16.88
CA LEU A 146 -0.59 18.10 -18.03
C LEU A 146 -1.41 19.16 -18.78
N CYS A 147 -2.72 18.91 -18.94
CA CYS A 147 -3.62 19.87 -19.58
C CYS A 147 -5.09 19.60 -19.20
N GLY A 148 -5.95 20.61 -19.43
CA GLY A 148 -7.36 20.52 -19.13
C GLY A 148 -7.70 20.82 -17.69
N ARG A 149 -8.68 20.10 -17.13
CA ARG A 149 -9.13 20.22 -15.74
C ARG A 149 -9.51 18.87 -15.15
N PHE A 150 -9.44 18.76 -13.84
CA PHE A 150 -9.96 17.61 -13.13
C PHE A 150 -11.51 17.64 -13.04
N ILE A 151 -12.07 16.53 -12.58
CA ILE A 151 -13.50 16.35 -12.32
C ILE A 151 -13.96 17.35 -11.26
N LYS A 152 -15.20 17.82 -11.39
CA LYS A 152 -15.87 18.69 -10.42
C LYS A 152 -17.19 18.06 -10.00
N ASP A 153 -17.64 18.32 -8.78
CA ASP A 153 -18.92 17.81 -8.29
C ASP A 153 -20.10 18.32 -9.16
N SER A 154 -19.96 19.51 -9.75
CA SER A 154 -20.93 20.07 -10.71
C SER A 154 -21.01 19.32 -12.03
N ASP A 155 -20.09 18.42 -12.33
CA ASP A 155 -20.15 17.59 -13.54
C ASP A 155 -21.23 16.51 -13.45
N GLY A 156 -21.60 16.09 -12.24
CA GLY A 156 -22.69 15.15 -11.99
C GLY A 156 -22.54 13.86 -12.82
N GLU A 157 -23.59 13.49 -13.53
CA GLU A 157 -23.63 12.25 -14.36
C GLU A 157 -23.04 12.43 -15.77
N ARG A 158 -22.30 13.51 -16.05
CA ARG A 158 -21.73 13.73 -17.38
C ARG A 158 -20.64 12.70 -17.67
N GLN A 159 -20.61 12.26 -18.93
CA GLN A 159 -19.60 11.32 -19.43
C GLN A 159 -18.28 12.04 -19.77
N LEU A 160 -17.64 12.58 -18.72
CA LEU A 160 -16.34 13.22 -18.79
C LEU A 160 -15.28 12.28 -18.20
N ALA A 161 -14.07 12.35 -18.73
CA ALA A 161 -12.97 11.55 -18.23
C ALA A 161 -11.67 12.37 -18.15
N VAL A 162 -10.89 12.12 -17.11
CA VAL A 162 -9.50 12.49 -17.01
C VAL A 162 -8.68 11.23 -17.23
N VAL A 163 -7.78 11.26 -18.20
CA VAL A 163 -7.04 10.09 -18.70
C VAL A 163 -5.54 10.33 -18.61
N SER A 164 -4.76 9.28 -18.54
CA SER A 164 -3.30 9.37 -18.56
C SER A 164 -2.78 9.83 -19.93
N ASP A 165 -1.58 10.39 -19.96
CA ASP A 165 -0.84 10.68 -21.18
C ASP A 165 -0.64 9.43 -22.03
N LEU A 166 -0.29 8.29 -21.43
CA LEU A 166 -0.14 6.99 -22.13
C LEU A 166 -1.43 6.55 -22.82
N ALA A 167 -2.58 6.63 -22.14
CA ALA A 167 -3.88 6.31 -22.75
C ALA A 167 -4.22 7.30 -23.86
N CYS A 168 -3.89 8.59 -23.72
CA CYS A 168 -4.07 9.61 -24.75
C CYS A 168 -3.19 9.34 -25.98
N GLU A 169 -1.95 8.94 -25.81
CA GLU A 169 -1.06 8.57 -26.91
C GLU A 169 -1.60 7.40 -27.70
N THR A 170 -2.11 6.36 -27.01
CA THR A 170 -2.76 5.21 -27.66
C THR A 170 -4.04 5.61 -28.41
N LEU A 171 -4.88 6.49 -27.82
CA LEU A 171 -6.17 6.89 -28.40
C LEU A 171 -6.03 7.88 -29.55
N PHE A 172 -5.13 8.86 -29.44
CA PHE A 172 -5.07 10.04 -30.30
C PHE A 172 -3.70 10.28 -30.91
N GLY A 173 -2.67 9.48 -30.57
CA GLY A 173 -1.29 9.65 -31.00
C GLY A 173 -0.59 10.88 -30.37
N ARG A 174 -1.16 11.46 -29.32
CA ARG A 174 -0.68 12.66 -28.63
C ARG A 174 -1.38 12.88 -27.30
N ALA A 175 -0.71 13.58 -26.38
CA ALA A 175 -1.20 13.89 -25.03
C ALA A 175 -1.17 15.40 -24.73
N ASP A 176 -1.60 16.24 -25.68
CA ASP A 176 -1.60 17.70 -25.56
C ASP A 176 -3.04 18.28 -25.42
N SER A 177 -3.13 19.59 -25.26
CA SER A 177 -4.41 20.29 -25.13
C SER A 177 -5.38 20.12 -26.30
N SER A 178 -4.94 19.60 -27.45
CA SER A 178 -5.79 19.38 -28.64
C SER A 178 -6.70 18.16 -28.49
N VAL A 179 -6.44 17.28 -27.52
CA VAL A 179 -7.30 16.12 -27.23
C VAL A 179 -8.49 16.47 -26.36
N LEU A 180 -8.47 17.64 -25.71
CA LEU A 180 -9.56 18.09 -24.84
C LEU A 180 -10.88 18.22 -25.59
N GLY A 181 -11.95 17.63 -25.00
CA GLY A 181 -13.29 17.61 -25.60
C GLY A 181 -13.46 16.57 -26.71
N GLN A 182 -12.43 15.82 -27.08
CA GLN A 182 -12.59 14.71 -28.01
C GLN A 182 -13.30 13.54 -27.33
N SER A 183 -14.13 12.81 -28.09
CA SER A 183 -14.80 11.62 -27.61
C SER A 183 -14.00 10.36 -27.90
N PHE A 184 -14.04 9.42 -26.99
CA PHE A 184 -13.46 8.11 -27.16
C PHE A 184 -14.36 7.03 -26.54
N GLN A 185 -14.11 5.79 -26.87
CA GLN A 185 -14.85 4.67 -26.33
C GLN A 185 -13.96 3.81 -25.44
N VAL A 186 -14.54 3.37 -24.33
CA VAL A 186 -13.95 2.41 -23.42
C VAL A 186 -14.87 1.21 -23.28
N THR A 187 -14.32 0.01 -23.34
CA THR A 187 -15.05 -1.23 -23.10
C THR A 187 -14.78 -1.67 -21.66
N VAL A 188 -15.80 -1.62 -20.80
CA VAL A 188 -15.72 -2.10 -19.41
C VAL A 188 -16.60 -3.34 -19.28
N GLY A 189 -16.00 -4.50 -19.06
CA GLY A 189 -16.71 -5.77 -19.10
C GLY A 189 -17.35 -6.02 -20.45
N GLN A 190 -18.69 -5.97 -20.52
CA GLN A 190 -19.47 -6.12 -21.75
C GLN A 190 -20.14 -4.82 -22.20
N LYS A 191 -19.96 -3.73 -21.47
CA LYS A 191 -20.55 -2.41 -21.77
C LYS A 191 -19.56 -1.57 -22.57
N LEU A 192 -19.98 -1.00 -23.70
CA LEU A 192 -19.24 -0.02 -24.48
C LEU A 192 -19.73 1.37 -24.06
N LEU A 193 -18.84 2.15 -23.46
CA LEU A 193 -19.14 3.47 -22.92
C LEU A 193 -18.40 4.54 -23.72
N THR A 194 -19.01 5.71 -23.88
CA THR A 194 -18.40 6.84 -24.58
C THR A 194 -18.14 7.97 -23.58
N PHE A 195 -16.92 8.48 -23.56
CA PHE A 195 -16.52 9.59 -22.70
C PHE A 195 -15.88 10.70 -23.51
N TYR A 196 -15.80 11.90 -22.91
CA TYR A 196 -15.13 13.07 -23.46
C TYR A 196 -13.96 13.45 -22.57
N VAL A 197 -12.80 13.73 -23.16
CA VAL A 197 -11.60 14.11 -22.43
C VAL A 197 -11.78 15.47 -21.76
N ALA A 198 -11.76 15.53 -20.44
CA ALA A 198 -11.82 16.74 -19.64
C ALA A 198 -10.42 17.22 -19.25
N GLY A 199 -9.49 16.30 -19.03
CA GLY A 199 -8.11 16.56 -18.67
C GLY A 199 -7.21 15.38 -18.96
N VAL A 200 -5.92 15.65 -18.96
CA VAL A 200 -4.85 14.65 -19.12
C VAL A 200 -3.89 14.82 -17.96
N TYR A 201 -3.55 13.74 -17.27
CA TYR A 201 -2.58 13.71 -16.21
C TYR A 201 -1.31 12.97 -16.63
N GLU A 202 -0.19 13.27 -16.00
CA GLU A 202 1.08 12.59 -16.20
C GLU A 202 1.07 11.26 -15.45
N TYR A 203 1.31 10.15 -16.15
CA TYR A 203 1.43 8.84 -15.55
C TYR A 203 2.81 8.67 -14.91
N ASP A 204 2.86 8.40 -13.63
CA ASP A 204 4.09 8.11 -12.91
C ASP A 204 4.41 6.61 -12.97
N ASP A 205 5.43 6.25 -13.77
CA ASP A 205 5.92 4.88 -13.93
C ASP A 205 6.84 4.42 -12.78
N SER A 206 6.96 5.19 -11.70
CA SER A 206 7.80 4.83 -10.54
C SER A 206 7.27 3.64 -9.73
N GLY A 207 6.10 3.10 -10.10
CA GLY A 207 5.42 1.99 -9.45
C GLY A 207 6.01 0.60 -9.78
N TYR A 208 5.65 -0.35 -8.93
CA TYR A 208 6.09 -1.76 -8.92
C TYR A 208 5.80 -2.55 -10.23
N PHE A 209 4.96 -2.01 -11.13
CA PHE A 209 4.52 -2.69 -12.37
C PHE A 209 5.53 -2.64 -13.51
N SER A 210 6.49 -1.72 -13.50
CA SER A 210 7.56 -1.64 -14.51
C SER A 210 8.47 -2.88 -14.58
N MET A 211 8.39 -3.78 -13.61
CA MET A 211 9.23 -4.99 -13.55
C MET A 211 8.66 -6.18 -14.31
N THR A 212 7.40 -6.18 -14.72
CA THR A 212 6.74 -7.35 -15.34
C THR A 212 6.80 -7.35 -16.87
N GLY A 213 7.12 -6.21 -17.51
CA GLY A 213 7.19 -6.10 -18.98
C GLY A 213 5.82 -6.20 -19.67
N GLU A 214 4.73 -6.12 -18.92
CA GLU A 214 3.37 -5.97 -19.46
C GLU A 214 3.04 -4.49 -19.62
N ASP A 215 2.15 -4.16 -20.54
CA ASP A 215 1.69 -2.79 -20.74
C ASP A 215 1.02 -2.27 -19.46
N PRO A 216 1.36 -1.05 -19.00
CA PRO A 216 0.83 -0.52 -17.76
C PRO A 216 -0.68 -0.33 -17.83
N VAL A 217 -1.37 -0.69 -16.75
CA VAL A 217 -2.79 -0.34 -16.56
C VAL A 217 -2.83 1.04 -15.94
N THR A 218 -3.38 2.02 -16.66
CA THR A 218 -3.48 3.39 -16.17
C THR A 218 -4.86 3.68 -15.60
N GLU A 219 -4.98 4.63 -14.68
CA GLU A 219 -6.25 5.06 -14.14
C GLU A 219 -6.99 5.99 -15.12
N MET A 220 -8.31 5.84 -15.17
CA MET A 220 -9.21 6.73 -15.88
C MET A 220 -10.23 7.26 -14.89
N TYR A 221 -10.19 8.55 -14.60
CA TYR A 221 -11.07 9.18 -13.62
C TYR A 221 -12.32 9.74 -14.29
N ILE A 222 -13.48 9.42 -13.74
CA ILE A 222 -14.79 9.92 -14.21
C ILE A 222 -15.56 10.54 -13.01
N PRO A 223 -16.61 11.35 -13.24
CA PRO A 223 -17.42 11.85 -12.13
C PRO A 223 -18.02 10.71 -11.30
N LEU A 224 -17.97 10.85 -9.98
CA LEU A 224 -18.45 9.85 -9.03
C LEU A 224 -19.90 9.43 -9.31
N ALA A 225 -20.80 10.39 -9.50
CA ALA A 225 -22.20 10.12 -9.82
C ALA A 225 -22.38 9.38 -11.16
N ALA A 226 -21.50 9.64 -12.15
CA ALA A 226 -21.52 8.91 -13.41
C ALA A 226 -21.10 7.44 -13.22
N ALA A 227 -20.07 7.19 -12.38
CA ALA A 227 -19.61 5.83 -12.08
C ALA A 227 -20.68 5.03 -11.33
N GLN A 228 -21.28 5.59 -10.29
CA GLN A 228 -22.35 4.95 -9.52
C GLN A 228 -23.52 4.55 -10.42
N LYS A 229 -23.96 5.49 -11.29
CA LYS A 229 -25.04 5.21 -12.22
C LYS A 229 -24.69 4.13 -13.27
N LEU A 230 -23.49 4.15 -13.82
CA LEU A 230 -23.05 3.18 -14.83
C LEU A 230 -22.77 1.79 -14.24
N GLY A 231 -22.28 1.76 -13.01
CA GLY A 231 -22.00 0.54 -12.25
C GLY A 231 -23.24 -0.10 -11.65
N GLU A 232 -24.37 0.61 -11.65
CA GLU A 232 -25.58 0.17 -10.93
C GLU A 232 -25.23 -0.18 -9.47
N THR A 233 -24.26 0.59 -8.90
CA THR A 233 -23.80 0.40 -7.53
C THR A 233 -24.73 1.14 -6.58
N ASP A 234 -24.90 0.51 -5.42
CA ASP A 234 -25.75 1.00 -4.35
C ASP A 234 -25.28 2.37 -3.81
N GLU A 235 -26.17 3.11 -3.18
CA GLU A 235 -25.85 4.38 -2.52
C GLU A 235 -24.99 4.13 -1.29
N GLY A 236 -23.68 4.48 -1.38
CA GLY A 236 -22.74 4.36 -0.29
C GLY A 236 -21.33 3.94 -0.75
N TYR A 237 -20.41 3.87 0.22
CA TYR A 237 -18.99 3.64 -0.04
C TYR A 237 -18.48 2.49 0.80
N GLN A 238 -17.63 1.66 0.20
CA GLN A 238 -16.90 0.61 0.94
C GLN A 238 -15.63 1.18 1.59
N SER A 239 -15.07 2.22 0.98
CA SER A 239 -13.90 2.92 1.49
C SER A 239 -13.90 4.37 1.01
N PHE A 240 -13.22 5.22 1.75
CA PHE A 240 -12.93 6.60 1.39
C PHE A 240 -11.66 7.05 2.07
N THR A 241 -11.04 8.11 1.55
CA THR A 241 -9.81 8.66 2.13
C THR A 241 -10.05 10.07 2.66
N VAL A 242 -9.59 10.31 3.88
CA VAL A 242 -9.58 11.64 4.51
C VAL A 242 -8.16 12.15 4.52
N VAL A 243 -7.97 13.38 4.06
CA VAL A 243 -6.72 14.10 4.19
C VAL A 243 -6.80 14.99 5.41
N ALA A 244 -5.90 14.80 6.36
CA ALA A 244 -5.83 15.63 7.54
C ALA A 244 -5.37 17.05 7.21
N ALA A 245 -5.90 18.05 7.94
CA ALA A 245 -5.44 19.42 7.80
C ALA A 245 -3.97 19.57 8.21
N SER A 246 -3.26 20.48 7.55
CA SER A 246 -1.84 20.71 7.81
C SER A 246 -1.59 21.06 9.28
N GLY A 247 -0.74 20.26 9.94
CA GLY A 247 -0.40 20.42 11.36
C GLY A 247 -1.31 19.67 12.34
N ALA A 248 -2.27 18.89 11.87
CA ALA A 248 -3.02 17.97 12.72
C ALA A 248 -2.12 16.79 13.16
N ASP A 249 -2.37 16.26 14.35
CA ASP A 249 -1.78 15.01 14.81
C ASP A 249 -2.49 13.85 14.10
N THR A 250 -1.86 13.33 13.04
CA THR A 250 -2.45 12.29 12.17
C THR A 250 -2.79 11.02 12.95
N ALA A 251 -1.97 10.64 13.93
CA ALA A 251 -2.20 9.43 14.73
C ALA A 251 -3.43 9.60 15.64
N ALA A 252 -3.54 10.73 16.33
CA ALA A 252 -4.71 11.03 17.15
C ALA A 252 -5.98 11.16 16.29
N PHE A 253 -5.88 11.80 15.13
CA PHE A 253 -7.00 11.97 14.22
C PHE A 253 -7.46 10.67 13.57
N LEU A 254 -6.53 9.73 13.34
CA LEU A 254 -6.84 8.37 12.88
C LEU A 254 -7.71 7.63 13.91
N ASP A 255 -7.30 7.65 15.19
CA ASP A 255 -8.04 6.99 16.28
C ASP A 255 -9.43 7.59 16.45
N GLU A 256 -9.56 8.93 16.38
CA GLU A 256 -10.84 9.64 16.46
C GLU A 256 -11.75 9.28 15.27
N THR A 257 -11.19 9.22 14.06
CA THR A 257 -11.91 8.84 12.83
C THR A 257 -12.43 7.42 12.92
N GLU A 258 -11.60 6.47 13.34
CA GLU A 258 -12.02 5.07 13.54
C GLU A 258 -13.10 4.95 14.61
N ALA A 259 -12.95 5.63 15.73
CA ALA A 259 -13.94 5.64 16.80
C ALA A 259 -15.28 6.21 16.33
N PHE A 260 -15.27 7.31 15.55
CA PHE A 260 -16.48 7.92 15.00
C PHE A 260 -17.24 6.93 14.13
N PHE A 261 -16.61 6.39 13.08
CA PHE A 261 -17.29 5.48 12.17
C PHE A 261 -17.66 4.14 12.81
N SER A 262 -16.81 3.58 13.67
CA SER A 262 -17.10 2.35 14.40
C SER A 262 -18.36 2.46 15.28
N SER A 263 -18.71 3.67 15.72
CA SER A 263 -19.91 3.93 16.52
C SER A 263 -21.20 3.56 15.78
N PHE A 264 -21.24 3.72 14.47
CA PHE A 264 -22.39 3.36 13.62
C PHE A 264 -22.52 1.84 13.45
N TYR A 265 -21.41 1.10 13.54
CA TYR A 265 -21.36 -0.35 13.33
C TYR A 265 -21.38 -1.17 14.60
N THR A 266 -21.67 -0.58 15.77
CA THR A 266 -21.73 -1.30 17.05
C THR A 266 -22.79 -2.39 17.07
N ARG A 267 -23.90 -2.22 16.33
CA ARG A 267 -25.00 -3.20 16.22
C ARG A 267 -24.93 -4.09 15.00
N ASN A 268 -24.01 -3.81 14.08
CA ASN A 268 -23.81 -4.65 12.91
C ASN A 268 -22.99 -5.88 13.33
N GLU A 269 -23.53 -7.09 13.08
CA GLU A 269 -22.88 -8.35 13.48
C GLU A 269 -21.78 -8.77 12.52
N SER A 270 -21.86 -8.35 11.26
CA SER A 270 -21.01 -8.82 10.17
C SER A 270 -19.90 -7.85 9.79
N TRP A 271 -20.14 -6.53 9.95
CA TRP A 271 -19.25 -5.49 9.46
C TRP A 271 -18.82 -4.52 10.55
N THR A 272 -17.63 -3.98 10.38
CA THR A 272 -17.06 -2.88 11.16
C THR A 272 -16.29 -1.96 10.23
N VAL A 273 -15.87 -0.82 10.73
CA VAL A 273 -15.01 0.10 10.00
C VAL A 273 -13.65 0.13 10.67
N THR A 274 -12.61 0.19 9.87
CA THR A 274 -11.23 0.44 10.32
C THR A 274 -10.68 1.65 9.59
N ALA A 275 -9.89 2.44 10.30
CA ALA A 275 -9.11 3.52 9.74
C ALA A 275 -7.62 3.12 9.72
N THR A 276 -6.97 3.36 8.59
CA THR A 276 -5.54 3.09 8.42
C THR A 276 -4.88 4.29 7.77
N SER A 277 -3.68 4.61 8.20
CA SER A 277 -2.84 5.60 7.51
C SER A 277 -1.59 4.91 6.96
N MET A 278 -0.97 5.54 5.96
CA MET A 278 0.29 5.04 5.44
C MET A 278 1.36 5.00 6.53
N GLU A 279 1.36 5.99 7.43
CA GLU A 279 2.23 6.03 8.59
C GLU A 279 2.02 4.83 9.53
N SER A 280 0.77 4.49 9.85
CA SER A 280 0.45 3.33 10.70
C SER A 280 0.88 2.01 10.04
N LEU A 281 0.74 1.88 8.72
CA LEU A 281 1.22 0.70 7.98
C LEU A 281 2.75 0.57 8.02
N ILE A 282 3.47 1.68 7.87
CA ILE A 282 4.94 1.70 7.99
C ILE A 282 5.37 1.29 9.41
N GLU A 283 4.70 1.80 10.45
CA GLU A 283 4.98 1.44 11.84
C GLU A 283 4.73 -0.06 12.10
N GLU A 284 3.61 -0.60 11.62
CA GLU A 284 3.29 -2.02 11.76
C GLU A 284 4.31 -2.91 11.05
N MET A 285 4.68 -2.58 9.81
CA MET A 285 5.71 -3.31 9.06
C MET A 285 7.08 -3.22 9.75
N THR A 286 7.44 -2.05 10.23
CA THR A 286 8.70 -1.84 10.98
C THR A 286 8.72 -2.66 12.28
N SER A 287 7.61 -2.71 12.99
CA SER A 287 7.44 -3.54 14.20
C SER A 287 7.59 -5.03 13.88
N MET A 288 6.96 -5.48 12.79
CA MET A 288 7.10 -6.86 12.33
C MET A 288 8.55 -7.22 11.97
N LEU A 289 9.24 -6.34 11.23
CA LEU A 289 10.65 -6.52 10.89
C LEU A 289 11.54 -6.54 12.13
N ASN A 290 11.27 -5.69 13.13
CA ASN A 290 11.99 -5.69 14.39
C ASN A 290 11.80 -6.99 15.19
N THR A 291 10.59 -7.56 15.15
CA THR A 291 10.32 -8.87 15.76
C THR A 291 11.13 -9.98 15.09
N VAL A 292 11.20 -9.99 13.76
CA VAL A 292 12.03 -10.94 13.00
C VAL A 292 13.52 -10.74 13.30
N LYS A 293 14.00 -9.48 13.32
CA LYS A 293 15.39 -9.15 13.71
C LYS A 293 15.73 -9.67 15.11
N LEU A 294 14.82 -9.50 16.07
CA LEU A 294 14.99 -9.99 17.44
C LEU A 294 15.10 -11.51 17.50
N ALA A 295 14.20 -12.23 16.83
CA ALA A 295 14.21 -13.69 16.79
C ALA A 295 15.53 -14.25 16.22
N ILE A 296 15.99 -13.68 15.11
CA ILE A 296 17.24 -14.14 14.47
C ILE A 296 18.46 -13.75 15.30
N SER A 297 18.45 -12.56 15.93
CA SER A 297 19.50 -12.14 16.86
C SER A 297 19.63 -13.10 18.06
N ALA A 298 18.51 -13.62 18.57
CA ALA A 298 18.49 -14.63 19.62
C ALA A 298 19.14 -15.94 19.15
N ILE A 299 18.84 -16.39 17.95
CA ILE A 299 19.45 -17.60 17.36
C ILE A 299 20.96 -17.41 17.19
N ALA A 300 21.37 -16.26 16.70
CA ALA A 300 22.80 -15.94 16.54
C ALA A 300 23.54 -15.82 17.88
N ALA A 301 22.90 -15.27 18.91
CA ALA A 301 23.46 -15.24 20.26
C ALA A 301 23.71 -16.65 20.82
N ILE A 302 22.77 -17.57 20.62
CA ILE A 302 22.94 -18.98 21.00
C ILE A 302 24.11 -19.62 20.22
N SER A 303 24.20 -19.38 18.91
CA SER A 303 25.28 -19.86 18.08
C SER A 303 26.66 -19.35 18.51
N LEU A 304 26.74 -18.07 18.87
CA LEU A 304 27.96 -17.45 19.44
C LEU A 304 28.35 -18.06 20.79
N LEU A 305 27.36 -18.31 21.65
CA LEU A 305 27.56 -18.92 22.96
C LEU A 305 28.12 -20.34 22.82
N VAL A 306 27.55 -21.14 21.93
CA VAL A 306 28.03 -22.52 21.62
C VAL A 306 29.44 -22.47 21.03
N GLY A 307 29.69 -21.55 20.08
CA GLY A 307 31.03 -21.34 19.49
C GLY A 307 32.05 -20.91 20.56
N GLY A 308 31.68 -19.99 21.45
CA GLY A 308 32.53 -19.53 22.58
C GLY A 308 32.87 -20.63 23.57
N ILE A 309 31.90 -21.48 23.93
CA ILE A 309 32.15 -22.67 24.76
C ILE A 309 33.11 -23.65 24.05
N GLY A 310 32.96 -23.80 22.74
CA GLY A 310 33.85 -24.61 21.93
C GLY A 310 35.32 -24.13 21.96
N VAL A 311 35.51 -22.79 21.83
CA VAL A 311 36.85 -22.16 21.93
C VAL A 311 37.41 -22.32 23.35
N MET A 312 36.62 -22.10 24.38
CA MET A 312 37.01 -22.25 25.78
C MET A 312 37.47 -23.68 26.07
N ASN A 313 36.74 -24.69 25.56
CA ASN A 313 37.09 -26.09 25.74
C ASN A 313 38.43 -26.46 25.05
N ILE A 314 38.71 -25.86 23.89
CA ILE A 314 39.99 -26.03 23.19
C ILE A 314 41.16 -25.44 24.00
N MET A 315 40.94 -24.24 24.58
CA MET A 315 41.97 -23.57 25.39
C MET A 315 42.28 -24.32 26.68
N LEU A 316 41.26 -24.88 27.35
CA LEU A 316 41.40 -25.64 28.60
C LEU A 316 42.15 -27.00 28.38
N VAL A 317 42.00 -27.62 27.22
CA VAL A 317 42.67 -28.89 26.90
C VAL A 317 44.12 -28.68 26.38
N SER A 318 44.46 -27.46 26.00
CA SER A 318 45.77 -27.06 25.47
C SER A 318 46.76 -26.63 26.57
N ILE A 319 46.30 -26.53 27.81
CA ILE A 319 47.14 -26.29 29.01
C ILE A 319 47.44 -27.63 29.68
#